data_90f98f21756fabc8cdbe144dfd613b4b
#
_entry.id   90f98f21756fabc8cdbe144dfd613b4b
#
_cell.length_a   1.000
_cell.length_b   1.000
_cell.length_c   1.000
_cell.angle_alpha   90.00
_cell.angle_beta   90.00
_cell.angle_gamma   90.00
#
_symmetry.space_group_name_H-M   'P 1'
#
loop_
_entity.id
_entity.type
_entity.pdbx_description
1 polymer ?
#
loop_
_entity_poly.entity_id
_entity_poly.type
_entity_poly.pdbx_seq_one_letter_code
_entity_poly.pdbx_strand_id
1 'polypeptide(L)'
;MMDSPKVISVNCGLPRTVLWHGRSVTTAIYKEPIAGRVFLRKLNLDGDGQADLSAHGGENKAVYCYPLVHYNYWKSELPGRELTLGMFGENFTIDGLVEDSVHIGDRFSIGSAEVIVTQPRTPCYKLGIRFQLDDMVKRFLASLRTGFYLAVSREGEVGAGDNVTLIDRES
;
A
#
# COMPACT_ATOMS: atom_id res chain seq x y z
N MET A 1 -26.56 -6.09 4.43
CA MET A 1 -25.51 -7.00 3.94
C MET A 1 -24.25 -6.19 3.67
N MET A 2 -23.17 -6.56 4.29
CA MET A 2 -21.89 -5.87 4.06
C MET A 2 -21.31 -6.31 2.72
N ASP A 3 -20.90 -5.34 1.92
CA ASP A 3 -20.23 -5.63 0.67
C ASP A 3 -18.87 -6.29 0.94
N SER A 4 -18.45 -7.17 0.04
CA SER A 4 -17.11 -7.75 0.10
C SER A 4 -16.04 -6.66 -0.01
N PRO A 5 -14.89 -6.81 0.66
CA PRO A 5 -13.78 -5.89 0.46
C PRO A 5 -13.38 -5.82 -1.00
N LYS A 6 -12.97 -4.63 -1.44
CA LYS A 6 -12.62 -4.36 -2.84
C LYS A 6 -11.35 -3.53 -2.95
N VAL A 7 -10.60 -3.79 -4.00
CA VAL A 7 -9.53 -2.90 -4.45
C VAL A 7 -10.18 -1.68 -5.09
N ILE A 8 -10.02 -0.52 -4.48
CA ILE A 8 -10.55 0.73 -5.03
C ILE A 8 -9.59 1.31 -6.06
N SER A 9 -8.30 1.16 -5.82
CA SER A 9 -7.27 1.68 -6.72
C SER A 9 -6.02 0.80 -6.65
N VAL A 10 -5.41 0.57 -7.81
CA VAL A 10 -4.08 -0.03 -7.94
C VAL A 10 -3.14 1.10 -8.29
N ASN A 11 -2.08 1.25 -7.51
CA ASN A 11 -1.17 2.39 -7.62
C ASN A 11 0.27 1.90 -7.84
N CYS A 12 0.94 2.49 -8.82
CA CYS A 12 2.31 2.14 -9.19
C CYS A 12 3.16 3.39 -9.30
N GLY A 13 4.46 3.25 -9.10
CA GLY A 13 5.43 4.30 -9.29
C GLY A 13 6.83 3.72 -9.37
N LEU A 14 7.62 4.22 -10.31
CA LEU A 14 9.03 3.87 -10.43
C LEU A 14 9.86 4.78 -9.54
N PRO A 15 11.07 4.35 -9.13
CA PRO A 15 11.96 5.21 -8.35
C PRO A 15 12.25 6.52 -9.08
N ARG A 16 12.24 7.62 -8.33
CA ARG A 16 12.66 8.93 -8.83
C ARG A 16 13.46 9.67 -7.76
N THR A 17 14.26 10.64 -8.19
CA THR A 17 15.09 11.42 -7.29
C THR A 17 14.44 12.77 -7.03
N VAL A 18 14.33 13.13 -5.76
CA VAL A 18 13.78 14.42 -5.31
C VAL A 18 14.75 15.09 -4.35
N LEU A 19 14.61 16.39 -4.16
CA LEU A 19 15.38 17.14 -3.16
C LEU A 19 14.59 17.22 -1.85
N TRP A 20 15.28 16.90 -0.76
CA TRP A 20 14.72 17.00 0.59
C TRP A 20 15.79 17.51 1.55
N HIS A 21 15.54 18.67 2.14
CA HIS A 21 16.49 19.34 3.04
C HIS A 21 17.91 19.46 2.43
N GLY A 22 17.97 19.85 1.14
CA GLY A 22 19.22 20.04 0.43
C GLY A 22 19.92 18.77 -0.02
N ARG A 23 19.32 17.60 0.15
CA ARG A 23 19.87 16.30 -0.27
C ARG A 23 19.03 15.67 -1.36
N SER A 24 19.70 14.99 -2.28
CA SER A 24 19.02 14.15 -3.29
C SER A 24 18.62 12.83 -2.65
N VAL A 25 17.33 12.47 -2.77
CA VAL A 25 16.80 11.20 -2.26
C VAL A 25 16.09 10.49 -3.38
N THR A 26 16.46 9.23 -3.62
CA THR A 26 15.77 8.37 -4.58
C THR A 26 14.70 7.57 -3.84
N THR A 27 13.47 7.65 -4.32
CA THR A 27 12.33 7.01 -3.68
C THR A 27 11.29 6.59 -4.69
N ALA A 28 10.63 5.46 -4.43
CA ALA A 28 9.50 4.98 -5.22
C ALA A 28 8.15 5.21 -4.51
N ILE A 29 8.12 6.08 -3.48
CA ILE A 29 6.92 6.31 -2.69
C ILE A 29 5.82 7.06 -3.47
N TYR A 30 6.16 7.70 -4.57
CA TYR A 30 5.21 8.45 -5.39
C TYR A 30 4.41 7.48 -6.26
N LYS A 31 3.39 6.88 -5.68
CA LYS A 31 2.49 5.96 -6.37
C LYS A 31 1.29 6.73 -6.89
N GLU A 32 0.84 6.38 -8.08
CA GLU A 32 -0.32 6.99 -8.71
C GLU A 32 -1.26 5.92 -9.23
N PRO A 33 -2.59 6.16 -9.20
CA PRO A 33 -3.54 5.19 -9.73
C PRO A 33 -3.26 4.89 -11.20
N ILE A 34 -3.33 3.61 -11.54
CA ILE A 34 -3.21 3.17 -12.92
C ILE A 34 -4.57 2.78 -13.46
N ALA A 35 -4.74 2.94 -14.78
CA ALA A 35 -5.93 2.51 -15.48
C ALA A 35 -5.79 1.04 -15.91
N GLY A 36 -6.92 0.31 -15.89
CA GLY A 36 -6.96 -1.06 -16.39
C GLY A 36 -6.34 -2.07 -15.43
N ARG A 37 -6.02 -3.23 -15.98
CA ARG A 37 -5.50 -4.34 -15.22
C ARG A 37 -3.99 -4.42 -15.35
N VAL A 38 -3.35 -5.00 -14.33
CA VAL A 38 -1.90 -5.14 -14.29
C VAL A 38 -1.55 -6.52 -13.71
N PHE A 39 -0.40 -7.06 -14.12
CA PHE A 39 0.06 -8.36 -13.65
C PHE A 39 0.79 -8.19 -12.31
N LEU A 40 0.37 -8.98 -11.31
CA LEU A 40 1.00 -9.04 -9.99
C LEU A 40 1.98 -10.20 -9.99
N ARG A 41 3.27 -9.87 -9.84
CA ARG A 41 4.36 -10.82 -9.80
C ARG A 41 4.83 -11.07 -8.36
N LYS A 42 5.70 -12.05 -8.20
CA LYS A 42 6.22 -12.49 -6.89
C LYS A 42 6.81 -11.32 -6.07
N LEU A 43 7.45 -10.36 -6.72
CA LEU A 43 8.16 -9.28 -6.04
C LEU A 43 7.47 -7.91 -6.16
N ASN A 44 6.61 -7.72 -7.15
CA ASN A 44 5.94 -6.44 -7.36
C ASN A 44 4.86 -6.52 -8.44
N LEU A 45 4.14 -5.42 -8.62
CA LEU A 45 3.28 -5.18 -9.77
C LEU A 45 4.13 -4.76 -10.98
N ASP A 46 3.71 -5.14 -12.18
CA ASP A 46 4.32 -4.61 -13.40
C ASP A 46 4.14 -3.08 -13.41
N GLY A 47 5.20 -2.37 -13.75
CA GLY A 47 5.20 -0.89 -13.74
C GLY A 47 5.47 -0.25 -12.39
N ASP A 48 5.62 -1.04 -11.35
CA ASP A 48 6.00 -0.57 -10.03
C ASP A 48 7.48 -0.83 -9.75
N GLY A 49 8.03 -0.20 -8.71
CA GLY A 49 9.39 -0.41 -8.27
C GLY A 49 9.62 0.00 -6.83
N GLN A 50 10.74 -0.45 -6.27
CA GLN A 50 11.19 -0.05 -4.94
C GLN A 50 12.61 0.50 -5.07
N ALA A 51 12.89 1.61 -4.36
CA ALA A 51 14.20 2.26 -4.41
C ALA A 51 15.24 1.53 -3.55
N ASP A 52 14.82 0.87 -2.49
CA ASP A 52 15.68 0.16 -1.56
C ASP A 52 15.09 -1.22 -1.26
N LEU A 53 15.56 -2.23 -1.98
CA LEU A 53 15.07 -3.59 -1.85
C LEU A 53 15.42 -4.24 -0.50
N SER A 54 16.44 -3.74 0.19
CA SER A 54 16.81 -4.28 1.51
C SER A 54 15.82 -3.85 2.60
N ALA A 55 15.21 -2.67 2.45
CA ALA A 55 14.28 -2.12 3.45
C ALA A 55 12.83 -2.15 2.98
N HIS A 56 12.56 -1.99 1.68
CA HIS A 56 11.23 -1.75 1.12
C HIS A 56 10.85 -2.72 0.01
N GLY A 57 11.50 -3.85 -0.07
CA GLY A 57 11.25 -4.83 -1.13
C GLY A 57 11.34 -6.24 -0.62
N GLY A 58 11.39 -7.19 -1.56
CA GLY A 58 11.45 -8.61 -1.30
C GLY A 58 10.06 -9.26 -1.25
N GLU A 59 10.04 -10.58 -1.14
CA GLU A 59 8.80 -11.36 -1.24
C GLU A 59 7.77 -11.00 -0.18
N ASN A 60 8.22 -10.69 1.05
CA ASN A 60 7.31 -10.38 2.16
C ASN A 60 6.76 -8.96 2.10
N LYS A 61 7.28 -8.12 1.22
CA LYS A 61 6.85 -6.74 1.02
C LYS A 61 6.57 -6.46 -0.46
N ALA A 62 6.07 -7.46 -1.18
CA ALA A 62 5.81 -7.33 -2.61
C ALA A 62 4.74 -6.27 -2.90
N VAL A 63 3.72 -6.18 -2.06
CA VAL A 63 2.60 -5.26 -2.21
C VAL A 63 2.29 -4.62 -0.87
N TYR A 64 2.08 -3.31 -0.87
CA TYR A 64 1.61 -2.58 0.30
C TYR A 64 0.13 -2.21 0.13
N CYS A 65 -0.67 -2.51 1.15
CA CYS A 65 -2.09 -2.20 1.19
C CYS A 65 -2.38 -1.13 2.22
N TYR A 66 -3.26 -0.19 1.86
CA TYR A 66 -3.73 0.84 2.78
C TYR A 66 -5.26 0.90 2.76
N PRO A 67 -5.92 0.84 3.93
CA PRO A 67 -7.38 0.94 4.00
C PRO A 67 -7.88 2.31 3.57
N LEU A 68 -8.86 2.32 2.67
CA LEU A 68 -9.45 3.56 2.17
C LEU A 68 -10.05 4.42 3.30
N VAL A 69 -10.64 3.79 4.31
CA VAL A 69 -11.28 4.49 5.43
C VAL A 69 -10.32 5.43 6.17
N HIS A 70 -9.03 5.11 6.15
CA HIS A 70 -8.03 5.94 6.82
C HIS A 70 -7.82 7.28 6.14
N TYR A 71 -8.16 7.41 4.87
CA TYR A 71 -8.09 8.70 4.16
C TYR A 71 -9.00 9.75 4.81
N ASN A 72 -10.14 9.34 5.36
CA ASN A 72 -11.03 10.27 6.08
C ASN A 72 -10.37 10.82 7.35
N TYR A 73 -9.66 9.97 8.08
CA TYR A 73 -8.89 10.39 9.25
C TYR A 73 -7.84 11.44 8.85
N TRP A 74 -7.08 11.16 7.79
CA TRP A 74 -6.00 12.05 7.37
C TRP A 74 -6.50 13.36 6.77
N LYS A 75 -7.66 13.36 6.14
CA LYS A 75 -8.27 14.61 5.68
C LYS A 75 -8.57 15.55 6.84
N SER A 76 -8.98 15.00 7.98
CA SER A 76 -9.23 15.78 9.20
C SER A 76 -7.93 16.23 9.86
N GLU A 77 -6.90 15.39 9.87
CA GLU A 77 -5.61 15.69 10.49
C GLU A 77 -4.77 16.67 9.67
N LEU A 78 -4.95 16.67 8.35
CA LEU A 78 -4.17 17.47 7.40
C LEU A 78 -5.12 18.35 6.58
N PRO A 79 -5.85 19.30 7.22
CA PRO A 79 -6.83 20.12 6.50
C PRO A 79 -6.16 20.95 5.41
N GLY A 80 -6.86 21.12 4.29
CA GLY A 80 -6.38 21.88 3.16
C GLY A 80 -5.41 21.14 2.24
N ARG A 81 -5.05 19.88 2.55
CA ARG A 81 -4.23 19.06 1.67
C ARG A 81 -5.10 18.15 0.83
N GLU A 82 -4.77 18.08 -0.45
CA GLU A 82 -5.38 17.11 -1.35
C GLU A 82 -4.68 15.76 -1.13
N LEU A 83 -5.48 14.74 -0.81
CA LEU A 83 -4.99 13.38 -0.60
C LEU A 83 -5.43 12.51 -1.76
N THR A 84 -4.51 12.21 -2.66
CA THR A 84 -4.77 11.34 -3.80
C THR A 84 -4.50 9.88 -3.42
N LEU A 85 -5.20 8.93 -4.04
CA LEU A 85 -4.98 7.52 -3.78
C LEU A 85 -3.54 7.14 -4.16
N GLY A 86 -2.92 6.31 -3.34
CA GLY A 86 -1.49 6.01 -3.48
C GLY A 86 -0.59 6.94 -2.68
N MET A 87 -1.17 7.92 -2.00
CA MET A 87 -0.40 8.97 -1.29
C MET A 87 0.48 8.42 -0.17
N PHE A 88 0.11 7.30 0.44
CA PHE A 88 0.88 6.67 1.50
C PHE A 88 1.93 5.70 0.95
N GLY A 89 2.08 5.64 -0.37
CA GLY A 89 2.97 4.70 -1.05
C GLY A 89 2.35 3.33 -1.25
N GLU A 90 1.04 3.20 -1.05
CA GLU A 90 0.38 1.91 -1.18
C GLU A 90 0.11 1.54 -2.63
N ASN A 91 0.27 0.25 -2.91
CA ASN A 91 -0.06 -0.34 -4.20
C ASN A 91 -1.55 -0.59 -4.32
N PHE A 92 -2.19 -1.04 -3.24
CA PHE A 92 -3.63 -1.26 -3.21
C PHE A 92 -4.26 -0.35 -2.16
N THR A 93 -5.20 0.48 -2.61
CA THR A 93 -6.12 1.18 -1.70
C THR A 93 -7.36 0.30 -1.62
N ILE A 94 -7.66 -0.24 -0.44
CA ILE A 94 -8.70 -1.26 -0.27
C ILE A 94 -9.81 -0.73 0.62
N ASP A 95 -11.05 -0.89 0.18
CA ASP A 95 -12.22 -0.64 0.99
C ASP A 95 -12.71 -1.94 1.64
N GLY A 96 -13.14 -1.86 2.90
CA GLY A 96 -13.72 -2.98 3.61
C GLY A 96 -12.75 -3.84 4.42
N LEU A 97 -11.47 -3.50 4.46
CA LEU A 97 -10.48 -4.13 5.33
C LEU A 97 -9.76 -3.07 6.15
N VAL A 98 -9.49 -3.39 7.40
CA VAL A 98 -8.64 -2.58 8.29
C VAL A 98 -7.68 -3.51 9.03
N GLU A 99 -6.68 -2.93 9.70
CA GLU A 99 -5.65 -3.69 10.39
C GLU A 99 -6.23 -4.68 11.40
N ASP A 100 -7.28 -4.29 12.11
CA ASP A 100 -7.90 -5.15 13.13
C ASP A 100 -8.68 -6.34 12.53
N SER A 101 -9.02 -6.28 11.26
CA SER A 101 -9.80 -7.33 10.59
C SER A 101 -8.94 -8.35 9.85
N VAL A 102 -7.63 -8.14 9.78
CA VAL A 102 -6.70 -9.06 9.11
C VAL A 102 -5.73 -9.65 10.13
N HIS A 103 -5.27 -10.87 9.85
CA HIS A 103 -4.27 -11.56 10.65
C HIS A 103 -3.08 -11.89 9.76
N ILE A 104 -1.88 -11.84 10.34
CA ILE A 104 -0.68 -12.32 9.65
C ILE A 104 -0.90 -13.77 9.26
N GLY A 105 -0.64 -14.10 8.01
CA GLY A 105 -0.90 -15.43 7.45
C GLY A 105 -2.23 -15.58 6.73
N ASP A 106 -3.14 -14.61 6.86
CA ASP A 106 -4.39 -14.63 6.09
C ASP A 106 -4.08 -14.66 4.59
N ARG A 107 -4.80 -15.52 3.87
CA ARG A 107 -4.67 -15.63 2.42
C ARG A 107 -5.93 -15.08 1.76
N PHE A 108 -5.71 -14.22 0.77
CA PHE A 108 -6.79 -13.62 0.00
C PHE A 108 -6.60 -13.89 -1.48
N SER A 109 -7.71 -14.02 -2.21
CA SER A 109 -7.69 -13.92 -3.67
C SER A 109 -8.03 -12.49 -4.07
N ILE A 110 -7.30 -11.97 -5.04
CA ILE A 110 -7.54 -10.65 -5.65
C ILE A 110 -7.37 -10.85 -7.16
N GLY A 111 -8.44 -10.65 -7.94
CA GLY A 111 -8.40 -10.98 -9.36
C GLY A 111 -8.04 -12.44 -9.55
N SER A 112 -7.04 -12.73 -10.38
CA SER A 112 -6.52 -14.09 -10.56
C SER A 112 -5.30 -14.38 -9.68
N ALA A 113 -4.87 -13.43 -8.84
CA ALA A 113 -3.74 -13.61 -7.93
C ALA A 113 -4.18 -14.09 -6.55
N GLU A 114 -3.24 -14.66 -5.80
CA GLU A 114 -3.41 -14.98 -4.40
C GLU A 114 -2.28 -14.36 -3.58
N VAL A 115 -2.63 -13.82 -2.42
CA VAL A 115 -1.70 -13.07 -1.57
C VAL A 115 -1.82 -13.52 -0.13
N ILE A 116 -0.77 -13.24 0.66
CA ILE A 116 -0.70 -13.60 2.08
C ILE A 116 -0.30 -12.34 2.86
N VAL A 117 -1.03 -12.05 3.94
CA VAL A 117 -0.69 -10.94 4.84
C VAL A 117 0.59 -11.29 5.61
N THR A 118 1.60 -10.44 5.54
CA THR A 118 2.91 -10.72 6.13
C THR A 118 3.20 -9.90 7.38
N GLN A 119 2.97 -8.59 7.33
CA GLN A 119 3.36 -7.72 8.45
C GLN A 119 2.74 -6.34 8.32
N PRO A 120 2.58 -5.60 9.42
CA PRO A 120 2.21 -4.19 9.35
C PRO A 120 3.38 -3.38 8.79
N ARG A 121 3.08 -2.19 8.26
CA ARG A 121 4.10 -1.30 7.74
C ARG A 121 4.77 -0.52 8.87
N THR A 122 6.10 -0.47 8.84
CA THR A 122 6.88 0.50 9.60
C THR A 122 7.33 1.59 8.64
N PRO A 123 6.86 2.83 8.78
CA PRO A 123 7.19 3.91 7.84
C PRO A 123 8.64 4.38 8.02
N CYS A 124 9.20 4.96 6.97
CA CYS A 124 10.49 5.62 7.02
C CYS A 124 10.34 7.11 6.66
N TYR A 125 11.44 7.88 6.74
CA TYR A 125 11.44 9.31 6.48
C TYR A 125 10.91 9.70 5.09
N LYS A 126 10.90 8.78 4.14
CA LYS A 126 10.38 9.03 2.79
C LYS A 126 8.88 9.33 2.80
N LEU A 127 8.15 8.85 3.81
CA LEU A 127 6.76 9.26 3.99
C LEU A 127 6.65 10.75 4.28
N GLY A 128 7.57 11.30 5.08
CA GLY A 128 7.66 12.73 5.33
C GLY A 128 7.95 13.53 4.06
N ILE A 129 8.79 13.00 3.18
CA ILE A 129 9.08 13.61 1.89
C ILE A 129 7.81 13.70 1.06
N ARG A 130 7.08 12.62 0.95
CA ARG A 130 5.83 12.55 0.16
C ARG A 130 4.80 13.58 0.61
N PHE A 131 4.68 13.75 1.93
CA PHE A 131 3.73 14.70 2.52
C PHE A 131 4.33 16.09 2.74
N GLN A 132 5.64 16.26 2.53
CA GLN A 132 6.36 17.50 2.81
C GLN A 132 6.14 17.97 4.27
N LEU A 133 6.23 17.00 5.19
CA LEU A 133 6.06 17.20 6.64
C LEU A 133 7.13 16.41 7.38
N ASP A 134 7.94 17.11 8.18
CA ASP A 134 9.02 16.48 8.94
C ASP A 134 8.51 15.50 10.00
N ASP A 135 7.32 15.75 10.54
CA ASP A 135 6.74 14.95 11.61
C ASP A 135 5.72 13.89 11.11
N MET A 136 5.67 13.66 9.79
CA MET A 136 4.67 12.74 9.25
C MET A 136 4.86 11.30 9.74
N VAL A 137 6.10 10.82 9.87
CA VAL A 137 6.37 9.47 10.40
C VAL A 137 5.83 9.36 11.83
N LYS A 138 6.09 10.36 12.66
CA LYS A 138 5.60 10.39 14.04
C LYS A 138 4.07 10.36 14.10
N ARG A 139 3.42 11.19 13.28
CA ARG A 139 1.95 11.24 13.19
C ARG A 139 1.38 9.91 12.71
N PHE A 140 2.02 9.31 11.71
CA PHE A 140 1.58 8.04 11.13
C PHE A 140 1.65 6.91 12.18
N LEU A 141 2.77 6.81 12.90
CA LEU A 141 2.93 5.81 13.95
C LEU A 141 1.94 6.02 15.09
N ALA A 142 1.74 7.25 15.52
CA ALA A 142 0.80 7.57 16.59
C ALA A 142 -0.65 7.24 16.22
N SER A 143 -0.98 7.31 14.93
CA SER A 143 -2.34 7.03 14.45
C SER A 143 -2.73 5.57 14.53
N LEU A 144 -1.76 4.64 14.57
CA LEU A 144 -1.96 3.19 14.48
C LEU A 144 -2.63 2.74 13.16
N ARG A 145 -2.67 3.62 12.17
CA ARG A 145 -3.23 3.37 10.84
C ARG A 145 -2.10 3.10 9.88
N THR A 146 -1.52 1.92 9.98
CA THR A 146 -0.25 1.60 9.30
C THR A 146 -0.41 0.95 7.94
N GLY A 147 -1.55 0.32 7.69
CA GLY A 147 -1.65 -0.60 6.56
C GLY A 147 -0.79 -1.84 6.78
N PHE A 148 -0.71 -2.68 5.77
CA PHE A 148 0.00 -3.95 5.88
C PHE A 148 0.55 -4.40 4.54
N TYR A 149 1.60 -5.23 4.59
CA TYR A 149 2.23 -5.81 3.42
C TYR A 149 1.64 -7.17 3.08
N LEU A 150 1.74 -7.51 1.79
CA LEU A 150 1.35 -8.81 1.26
C LEU A 150 2.52 -9.45 0.53
N ALA A 151 2.66 -10.76 0.69
CA ALA A 151 3.44 -11.60 -0.21
C ALA A 151 2.51 -12.17 -1.28
N VAL A 152 3.06 -12.52 -2.43
CA VAL A 152 2.31 -13.09 -3.54
C VAL A 152 2.52 -14.60 -3.54
N SER A 153 1.47 -15.37 -3.25
CA SER A 153 1.53 -16.83 -3.30
C SER A 153 1.19 -17.37 -4.69
N ARG A 154 0.42 -16.62 -5.48
CA ARG A 154 0.08 -16.96 -6.86
C ARG A 154 0.05 -15.68 -7.69
N GLU A 155 0.88 -15.63 -8.71
CA GLU A 155 0.89 -14.52 -9.64
C GLU A 155 -0.40 -14.49 -10.46
N GLY A 156 -0.81 -13.28 -10.86
CA GLY A 156 -2.03 -13.12 -11.65
C GLY A 156 -2.33 -11.67 -11.96
N GLU A 157 -3.44 -11.42 -12.64
CA GLU A 157 -3.90 -10.07 -12.97
C GLU A 157 -4.78 -9.51 -11.87
N VAL A 158 -4.58 -8.22 -11.58
CA VAL A 158 -5.37 -7.46 -10.61
C VAL A 158 -5.77 -6.12 -11.21
N GLY A 159 -6.83 -5.52 -10.69
CA GLY A 159 -7.27 -4.21 -11.13
C GLY A 159 -8.26 -3.60 -10.15
N ALA A 160 -8.51 -2.30 -10.31
CA ALA A 160 -9.52 -1.59 -9.52
C ALA A 160 -10.89 -2.26 -9.73
N GLY A 161 -11.62 -2.41 -8.63
CA GLY A 161 -12.91 -3.10 -8.62
C GLY A 161 -12.86 -4.58 -8.26
N ASP A 162 -11.67 -5.18 -8.22
CA ASP A 162 -11.54 -6.59 -7.85
C ASP A 162 -11.93 -6.82 -6.39
N ASN A 163 -12.66 -7.91 -6.15
CA ASN A 163 -12.96 -8.34 -4.79
C ASN A 163 -11.71 -8.85 -4.09
N VAL A 164 -11.63 -8.62 -2.79
CA VAL A 164 -10.58 -9.17 -1.92
C VAL A 164 -11.25 -10.21 -1.06
N THR A 165 -11.05 -11.47 -1.39
CA THR A 165 -11.79 -12.60 -0.79
C THR A 165 -10.87 -13.44 0.09
N LEU A 166 -11.24 -13.58 1.36
CA LEU A 166 -10.49 -14.46 2.27
C LEU A 166 -10.64 -15.92 1.82
N ILE A 167 -9.49 -16.56 1.55
CA ILE A 167 -9.46 -17.97 1.12
C ILE A 167 -9.21 -18.86 2.33
N ASP A 168 -8.28 -18.46 3.21
CA ASP A 168 -7.83 -19.27 4.32
C ASP A 168 -7.29 -18.40 5.45
N ARG A 169 -7.49 -18.87 6.67
CA ARG A 169 -6.96 -18.24 7.88
C ARG A 169 -6.45 -19.34 8.80
N GLU A 170 -5.18 -19.28 9.11
CA GLU A 170 -4.58 -20.18 10.08
C GLU A 170 -5.15 -19.91 11.48
N SER A 171 -5.56 -20.99 12.14
CA SER A 171 -6.08 -20.91 13.50
C SER A 171 -4.96 -20.88 14.53
#